data_d2489217cf225dbce4c7fa3ee2734aaa
#
_entry.id   d2489217cf225dbce4c7fa3ee2734aaa
#
_cell.length_a   1.000
_cell.length_b   1.000
_cell.length_c   1.000
_cell.angle_alpha   90.00
_cell.angle_beta   90.00
_cell.angle_gamma   90.00
#
_symmetry.space_group_name_H-M   'P 1'
#
loop_
_entity.id
_entity.type
_entity.pdbx_description
1 polymer ?
#
loop_
_entity_poly.entity_id
_entity_poly.type
_entity_poly.pdbx_seq_one_letter_code
_entity_poly.pdbx_strand_id
1 'polypeptide(L)'
;LFFIMFWCLRGPRYLKRQVFNQVDFNPAILPYRRSVLEYLKSQKKTGRPIVLATAADHRVAKKVASHLGLFEAVLATDELNLKGNNKLEAIVKHSQGKGFEYIGDSFSDYPILMSAPRATVVEGNKKLKTKLNKQGKKIQILPL
;
A
#
# COMPACT_ATOMS: atom_id res chain seq x y z
N LEU A 1 0.08 17.25 1.88
CA LEU A 1 -0.02 15.78 1.77
C LEU A 1 -1.02 15.41 0.71
N PHE A 2 -0.53 15.01 -0.46
CA PHE A 2 -1.38 14.85 -1.64
C PHE A 2 -1.67 13.39 -1.98
N PHE A 3 -0.86 12.43 -1.52
CA PHE A 3 -0.98 11.03 -1.91
C PHE A 3 -1.13 10.11 -0.71
N ILE A 4 -1.97 9.09 -0.86
CA ILE A 4 -2.04 7.94 0.02
C ILE A 4 -1.65 6.72 -0.79
N MET A 5 -0.67 5.98 -0.31
CA MET A 5 -0.18 4.78 -0.96
C MET A 5 -0.43 3.57 -0.09
N PHE A 6 -0.96 2.51 -0.69
CA PHE A 6 -1.43 1.39 0.10
C PHE A 6 -1.45 0.05 -0.64
N TRP A 7 -1.33 -1.03 0.14
CA TRP A 7 -1.61 -2.40 -0.27
C TRP A 7 -2.69 -3.04 0.61
N CYS A 8 -3.80 -3.45 0.01
CA CYS A 8 -5.05 -3.82 0.71
C CYS A 8 -5.19 -5.26 1.16
N LEU A 9 -4.23 -6.13 0.90
CA LEU A 9 -4.42 -7.57 1.05
C LEU A 9 -3.76 -8.15 2.30
N ARG A 10 -4.40 -9.15 2.89
CA ARG A 10 -3.80 -9.95 3.96
C ARG A 10 -2.57 -10.69 3.46
N GLY A 11 -1.39 -10.10 3.64
CA GLY A 11 -0.10 -10.73 3.50
C GLY A 11 0.31 -11.21 2.08
N PRO A 12 1.61 -11.18 1.77
CA PRO A 12 2.13 -11.56 0.46
C PRO A 12 1.99 -13.03 0.11
N ARG A 13 1.80 -13.92 1.11
CA ARG A 13 1.68 -15.38 0.89
C ARG A 13 0.34 -15.77 0.26
N TYR A 14 -0.73 -15.07 0.60
CA TYR A 14 -2.06 -15.37 0.06
C TYR A 14 -2.14 -15.03 -1.43
N LEU A 15 -1.58 -13.90 -1.81
CA LEU A 15 -1.49 -13.48 -3.21
C LEU A 15 -0.63 -14.39 -4.07
N LYS A 16 0.54 -14.79 -3.57
CA LYS A 16 1.42 -15.70 -4.31
C LYS A 16 0.74 -17.04 -4.65
N ARG A 17 -0.07 -17.57 -3.76
CA ARG A 17 -0.77 -18.85 -4.00
C ARG A 17 -1.95 -18.74 -4.98
N GLN A 18 -2.69 -17.61 -4.93
CA GLN A 18 -3.90 -17.45 -5.76
C GLN A 18 -3.60 -16.87 -7.15
N VAL A 19 -2.55 -16.08 -7.29
CA VAL A 19 -2.31 -15.26 -8.48
C VAL A 19 -1.30 -15.86 -9.43
N PHE A 20 -0.34 -16.66 -8.96
CA PHE A 20 0.67 -17.27 -9.84
C PHE A 20 0.11 -18.33 -10.79
N ASN A 21 -1.08 -18.88 -10.52
CA ASN A 21 -1.68 -19.94 -11.32
C ASN A 21 -2.90 -19.52 -12.16
N GLN A 22 -3.37 -18.28 -12.10
CA GLN A 22 -4.57 -17.89 -12.87
C GLN A 22 -4.46 -16.45 -13.38
N VAL A 23 -4.45 -16.31 -14.69
CA VAL A 23 -4.62 -15.03 -15.41
C VAL A 23 -6.02 -14.43 -15.16
N ASP A 24 -6.97 -15.22 -14.68
CA ASP A 24 -8.36 -14.85 -14.41
C ASP A 24 -8.75 -15.08 -12.94
N PHE A 25 -8.23 -14.25 -12.03
CA PHE A 25 -8.77 -14.21 -10.67
C PHE A 25 -9.87 -13.15 -10.56
N ASN A 26 -10.85 -13.41 -9.69
CA ASN A 26 -11.91 -12.45 -9.39
C ASN A 26 -11.47 -11.55 -8.21
N PRO A 27 -11.23 -10.25 -8.42
CA PRO A 27 -10.80 -9.36 -7.33
C PRO A 27 -11.86 -9.20 -6.23
N ALA A 28 -13.13 -9.50 -6.50
CA ALA A 28 -14.20 -9.39 -5.51
C ALA A 28 -14.06 -10.37 -4.34
N ILE A 29 -13.40 -11.51 -4.54
CA ILE A 29 -13.23 -12.55 -3.51
C ILE A 29 -12.00 -12.36 -2.63
N LEU A 30 -11.20 -11.33 -2.86
CA LEU A 30 -10.00 -11.08 -2.08
C LEU A 30 -10.34 -10.57 -0.67
N PRO A 31 -9.57 -10.98 0.36
CA PRO A 31 -9.82 -10.58 1.74
C PRO A 31 -9.31 -9.15 2.00
N TYR A 32 -10.09 -8.18 1.62
CA TYR A 32 -9.77 -6.76 1.88
C TYR A 32 -9.90 -6.43 3.37
N ARG A 33 -9.02 -5.55 3.84
CA ARG A 33 -9.12 -5.00 5.19
C ARG A 33 -10.14 -3.85 5.21
N ARG A 34 -11.24 -4.08 5.90
CA ARG A 34 -12.37 -3.14 5.96
C ARG A 34 -11.95 -1.77 6.50
N SER A 35 -11.21 -1.73 7.60
CA SER A 35 -10.74 -0.47 8.21
C SER A 35 -9.96 0.40 7.25
N VAL A 36 -9.13 -0.23 6.42
CA VAL A 36 -8.34 0.46 5.42
C VAL A 36 -9.21 0.98 4.29
N LEU A 37 -10.12 0.17 3.77
CA LEU A 37 -11.05 0.62 2.71
C LEU A 37 -11.93 1.78 3.19
N GLU A 38 -12.42 1.74 4.41
CA GLU A 38 -13.20 2.83 5.00
C GLU A 38 -12.37 4.10 5.13
N TYR A 39 -11.12 3.97 5.59
CA TYR A 39 -10.20 5.10 5.66
C TYR A 39 -9.92 5.70 4.27
N LEU A 40 -9.61 4.88 3.26
CA LEU A 40 -9.36 5.34 1.90
C LEU A 40 -10.59 6.03 1.30
N LYS A 41 -11.78 5.47 1.50
CA LYS A 41 -13.04 6.09 1.05
C LYS A 41 -13.26 7.45 1.70
N SER A 42 -12.98 7.58 2.99
CA SER A 42 -13.08 8.86 3.69
C SER A 42 -12.11 9.90 3.13
N GLN A 43 -10.88 9.49 2.85
CA GLN A 43 -9.85 10.36 2.29
C GLN A 43 -10.15 10.77 0.84
N LYS A 44 -10.71 9.86 0.05
CA LYS A 44 -11.16 10.19 -1.31
C LYS A 44 -12.23 11.27 -1.32
N LYS A 45 -13.16 11.24 -0.36
CA LYS A 45 -14.19 12.28 -0.21
C LYS A 45 -13.61 13.67 0.08
N THR A 46 -12.44 13.76 0.66
CA THR A 46 -11.72 15.03 0.90
C THR A 46 -10.97 15.54 -0.33
N GLY A 47 -11.03 14.83 -1.44
CA GLY A 47 -10.31 15.17 -2.67
C GLY A 47 -8.84 14.75 -2.71
N ARG A 48 -8.36 13.96 -1.74
CA ARG A 48 -6.98 13.47 -1.74
C ARG A 48 -6.78 12.39 -2.82
N PRO A 49 -5.77 12.52 -3.70
CA PRO A 49 -5.42 11.48 -4.64
C PRO A 49 -4.92 10.22 -3.91
N ILE A 50 -5.39 9.05 -4.33
CA ILE A 50 -5.00 7.77 -3.74
C ILE A 50 -4.28 6.95 -4.80
N VAL A 51 -3.10 6.44 -4.46
CA VAL A 51 -2.26 5.64 -5.36
C VAL A 51 -2.02 4.26 -4.74
N LEU A 52 -2.21 3.23 -5.55
CA LEU A 52 -1.88 1.86 -5.17
C LEU A 52 -0.41 1.59 -5.48
N ALA A 53 0.42 1.37 -4.46
CA ALA A 53 1.81 0.98 -4.62
C ALA A 53 2.03 -0.44 -4.09
N THR A 54 2.48 -1.35 -4.93
CA THR A 54 2.54 -2.77 -4.61
C THR A 54 3.69 -3.49 -5.31
N ALA A 55 4.22 -4.53 -4.65
CA ALA A 55 5.17 -5.47 -5.27
C ALA A 55 4.48 -6.54 -6.13
N ALA A 56 3.16 -6.57 -6.20
CA ALA A 56 2.43 -7.50 -7.06
C ALA A 56 2.60 -7.16 -8.54
N ASP A 57 2.34 -8.16 -9.38
CA ASP A 57 2.30 -7.99 -10.83
C ASP A 57 1.33 -6.87 -11.23
N HIS A 58 1.72 -6.09 -12.21
CA HIS A 58 0.97 -4.94 -12.69
C HIS A 58 -0.46 -5.29 -13.14
N ARG A 59 -0.64 -6.45 -13.80
CA ARG A 59 -1.96 -6.90 -14.27
C ARG A 59 -2.89 -7.18 -13.10
N VAL A 60 -2.36 -7.80 -12.04
CA VAL A 60 -3.09 -8.06 -10.80
C VAL A 60 -3.48 -6.76 -10.11
N ALA A 61 -2.52 -5.87 -9.93
CA ALA A 61 -2.73 -4.58 -9.28
C ALA A 61 -3.77 -3.75 -10.02
N LYS A 62 -3.76 -3.73 -11.34
CA LYS A 62 -4.78 -3.05 -12.16
C LYS A 62 -6.18 -3.63 -11.96
N LYS A 63 -6.33 -4.95 -11.93
CA LYS A 63 -7.63 -5.58 -11.66
C LYS A 63 -8.20 -5.19 -10.30
N VAL A 64 -7.36 -5.21 -9.27
CA VAL A 64 -7.73 -4.78 -7.90
C VAL A 64 -8.12 -3.31 -7.89
N ALA A 65 -7.32 -2.45 -8.49
CA ALA A 65 -7.59 -1.02 -8.55
C ALA A 65 -8.90 -0.70 -9.27
N SER A 66 -9.16 -1.35 -10.39
CA SER A 66 -10.42 -1.20 -11.14
C SER A 66 -11.63 -1.67 -10.33
N HIS A 67 -11.51 -2.79 -9.63
CA HIS A 67 -12.59 -3.32 -8.80
C HIS A 67 -12.93 -2.36 -7.64
N LEU A 68 -11.93 -1.83 -6.96
CA LEU A 68 -12.14 -0.94 -5.81
C LEU A 68 -12.57 0.48 -6.21
N GLY A 69 -12.16 0.96 -7.39
CA GLY A 69 -12.53 2.28 -7.89
C GLY A 69 -12.06 3.46 -7.04
N LEU A 70 -11.00 3.27 -6.25
CA LEU A 70 -10.49 4.27 -5.31
C LEU A 70 -9.22 4.98 -5.79
N PHE A 71 -8.48 4.36 -6.70
CA PHE A 71 -7.11 4.76 -7.04
C PHE A 71 -7.04 5.60 -8.30
N GLU A 72 -6.26 6.66 -8.25
CA GLU A 72 -5.92 7.52 -9.38
C GLU A 72 -4.80 6.91 -10.23
N ALA A 73 -3.86 6.21 -9.59
CA ALA A 73 -2.73 5.58 -10.26
C ALA A 73 -2.33 4.27 -9.58
N VAL A 74 -1.62 3.43 -10.30
CA VAL A 74 -1.09 2.15 -9.85
C VAL A 74 0.41 2.11 -10.12
N LEU A 75 1.20 1.92 -9.05
CA LEU A 75 2.63 1.63 -9.09
C LEU A 75 2.80 0.16 -8.72
N ALA A 76 3.13 -0.67 -9.68
CA ALA A 76 3.21 -2.11 -9.51
C ALA A 76 4.44 -2.71 -10.19
N THR A 77 4.76 -3.96 -9.89
CA THR A 77 5.87 -4.67 -10.50
C THR A 77 5.57 -4.93 -11.98
N ASP A 78 6.47 -4.47 -12.83
CA ASP A 78 6.54 -4.77 -14.25
C ASP A 78 7.90 -5.39 -14.55
N GLU A 79 8.84 -4.69 -15.15
CA GLU A 79 10.22 -5.18 -15.35
C GLU A 79 11.05 -5.13 -14.06
N LEU A 80 10.84 -4.09 -13.24
CA LEU A 80 11.50 -3.91 -11.95
C LEU A 80 10.60 -4.35 -10.80
N ASN A 81 11.12 -5.22 -9.91
CA ASN A 81 10.41 -5.61 -8.70
C ASN A 81 10.20 -4.43 -7.75
N LEU A 82 8.95 -4.02 -7.57
CA LEU A 82 8.57 -2.86 -6.78
C LEU A 82 8.43 -3.20 -5.29
N LYS A 83 9.56 -3.54 -4.67
CA LYS A 83 9.64 -3.88 -3.23
C LYS A 83 10.69 -3.03 -2.52
N GLY A 84 10.47 -2.70 -1.26
CA GLY A 84 11.43 -1.97 -0.42
C GLY A 84 11.84 -0.63 -1.03
N ASN A 85 13.15 -0.43 -1.22
CA ASN A 85 13.69 0.82 -1.76
C ASN A 85 13.24 1.12 -3.20
N ASN A 86 13.06 0.11 -4.03
CA ASN A 86 12.53 0.30 -5.39
C ASN A 86 11.13 0.90 -5.36
N LYS A 87 10.29 0.44 -4.43
CA LYS A 87 8.96 1.01 -4.22
C LYS A 87 9.05 2.44 -3.73
N LEU A 88 9.95 2.73 -2.79
CA LEU A 88 10.17 4.08 -2.28
C LEU A 88 10.58 5.04 -3.40
N GLU A 89 11.54 4.65 -4.25
CA GLU A 89 11.97 5.46 -5.38
C GLU A 89 10.83 5.75 -6.36
N ALA A 90 10.01 4.74 -6.68
CA ALA A 90 8.85 4.91 -7.55
C ALA A 90 7.83 5.88 -6.94
N ILE A 91 7.59 5.81 -5.63
CA ILE A 91 6.70 6.71 -4.89
C ILE A 91 7.22 8.15 -4.94
N VAL A 92 8.49 8.35 -4.61
CA VAL A 92 9.12 9.69 -4.61
C VAL A 92 9.06 10.29 -6.01
N LYS A 93 9.39 9.52 -7.04
CA LYS A 93 9.31 9.97 -8.43
C LYS A 93 7.88 10.35 -8.82
N HIS A 94 6.90 9.53 -8.48
CA HIS A 94 5.49 9.80 -8.78
C HIS A 94 4.97 11.05 -8.05
N SER A 95 5.38 11.25 -6.80
CA SER A 95 4.96 12.40 -5.99
C SER A 95 5.55 13.73 -6.45
N GLN A 96 6.57 13.71 -7.28
CA GLN A 96 7.24 14.92 -7.79
C GLN A 96 7.66 15.89 -6.67
N GLY A 97 8.19 15.36 -5.56
CA GLY A 97 8.61 16.14 -4.40
C GLY A 97 7.47 16.62 -3.49
N LYS A 98 6.22 16.29 -3.81
CA LYS A 98 5.09 16.54 -2.91
C LYS A 98 5.10 15.54 -1.75
N GLY A 99 4.59 15.96 -0.60
CA GLY A 99 4.44 15.09 0.55
C GLY A 99 3.44 13.96 0.29
N PHE A 100 3.61 12.83 0.97
CA PHE A 100 2.70 11.70 0.88
C PHE A 100 2.46 11.08 2.26
N GLU A 101 1.32 10.44 2.40
CA GLU A 101 1.03 9.51 3.48
C GLU A 101 1.20 8.09 2.95
N TYR A 102 1.84 7.23 3.73
CA TYR A 102 1.97 5.82 3.39
C TYR A 102 1.28 4.94 4.41
N ILE A 103 0.48 4.02 3.93
CA ILE A 103 -0.18 2.99 4.75
C ILE A 103 0.42 1.64 4.40
N GLY A 104 1.03 0.98 5.37
CA GLY A 104 1.68 -0.31 5.17
C GLY A 104 1.53 -1.25 6.36
N ASP A 105 1.81 -2.53 6.13
CA ASP A 105 1.74 -3.58 7.14
C ASP A 105 2.94 -4.53 7.12
N SER A 106 3.80 -4.39 6.14
CA SER A 106 4.94 -5.29 5.93
C SER A 106 6.24 -4.67 6.44
N PHE A 107 7.13 -5.51 6.95
CA PHE A 107 8.47 -5.07 7.32
C PHE A 107 9.26 -4.51 6.11
N SER A 108 8.98 -4.97 4.91
CA SER A 108 9.56 -4.42 3.68
C SER A 108 9.13 -2.98 3.39
N ASP A 109 8.06 -2.49 4.02
CA ASP A 109 7.59 -1.11 3.91
C ASP A 109 8.33 -0.14 4.84
N TYR A 110 9.20 -0.65 5.70
CA TYR A 110 9.94 0.15 6.68
C TYR A 110 10.62 1.39 6.07
N PRO A 111 11.41 1.28 4.97
CA PRO A 111 12.05 2.47 4.40
C PRO A 111 11.04 3.51 3.90
N ILE A 112 9.90 3.09 3.41
CA ILE A 112 8.85 3.99 2.93
C ILE A 112 8.17 4.69 4.11
N LEU A 113 7.80 3.93 5.15
CA LEU A 113 7.19 4.46 6.37
C LEU A 113 8.11 5.47 7.08
N MET A 114 9.42 5.20 7.09
CA MET A 114 10.40 6.15 7.63
C MET A 114 10.48 7.45 6.83
N SER A 115 10.39 7.37 5.52
CA SER A 115 10.49 8.51 4.61
C SER A 115 9.18 9.29 4.47
N ALA A 116 8.03 8.66 4.74
CA ALA A 116 6.73 9.30 4.61
C ALA A 116 6.54 10.41 5.64
N PRO A 117 6.14 11.63 5.27
CA PRO A 117 5.76 12.66 6.22
C PRO A 117 4.65 12.23 7.18
N ARG A 118 3.71 11.41 6.71
CA ARG A 118 2.70 10.75 7.54
C ARG A 118 2.74 9.25 7.30
N ALA A 119 2.98 8.50 8.37
CA ALA A 119 3.07 7.05 8.34
C ALA A 119 1.90 6.41 9.09
N THR A 120 1.20 5.52 8.45
CA THR A 120 0.10 4.75 9.03
C THR A 120 0.42 3.26 8.91
N VAL A 121 0.37 2.56 10.03
CA VAL A 121 0.62 1.12 10.09
C VAL A 121 -0.69 0.40 10.37
N VAL A 122 -0.98 -0.63 9.57
CA VAL A 122 -2.10 -1.51 9.87
C VAL A 122 -1.70 -2.46 10.98
N GLU A 123 -2.56 -2.60 11.98
CA GLU A 123 -2.30 -3.44 13.15
C GLU A 123 -1.97 -4.89 12.75
N GLY A 124 -1.08 -5.54 13.52
CA GLY A 124 -0.68 -6.93 13.33
C GLY A 124 0.82 -7.17 13.21
N ASN A 125 1.63 -6.20 12.80
CA ASN A 125 3.08 -6.35 12.73
C ASN A 125 3.79 -5.63 13.90
N LYS A 126 3.92 -6.32 15.02
CA LYS A 126 4.56 -5.79 16.24
C LYS A 126 6.03 -5.42 16.01
N LYS A 127 6.78 -6.21 15.23
CA LYS A 127 8.20 -5.93 14.94
C LYS A 127 8.38 -4.64 14.15
N LEU A 128 7.53 -4.40 13.17
CA LEU A 128 7.53 -3.17 12.39
C LEU A 128 7.24 -1.95 13.28
N LYS A 129 6.19 -2.01 14.08
CA LYS A 129 5.82 -0.95 15.03
C LYS A 129 6.94 -0.65 16.01
N THR A 130 7.51 -1.68 16.62
CA THR A 130 8.62 -1.52 17.57
C THR A 130 9.82 -0.85 16.93
N LYS A 131 10.19 -1.25 15.70
CA LYS A 131 11.32 -0.65 15.00
C LYS A 131 11.08 0.82 14.66
N LEU A 132 9.88 1.17 14.18
CA LEU A 132 9.51 2.55 13.87
C LEU A 132 9.54 3.43 15.13
N ASN A 133 8.97 2.95 16.23
CA ASN A 133 8.95 3.66 17.50
C ASN A 133 10.36 3.88 18.09
N LYS A 134 11.24 2.88 17.98
CA LYS A 134 12.65 3.02 18.41
C LYS A 134 13.40 4.11 17.64
N GLN A 135 13.03 4.36 16.41
CA GLN A 135 13.60 5.44 15.58
C GLN A 135 12.88 6.79 15.78
N GLY A 136 11.95 6.88 16.72
CA GLY A 136 11.21 8.10 17.00
C GLY A 136 10.17 8.47 15.93
N LYS A 137 9.82 7.53 15.04
CA LYS A 137 8.82 7.79 14.01
C LYS A 137 7.41 7.82 14.61
N LYS A 138 6.72 8.94 14.44
CA LYS A 138 5.30 9.04 14.77
C LYS A 138 4.48 8.26 13.75
N ILE A 139 3.64 7.36 14.22
CA ILE A 139 2.78 6.52 13.38
C ILE A 139 1.33 6.61 13.84
N GLN A 140 0.43 6.57 12.87
CA GLN A 140 -0.98 6.28 13.10
C GLN A 140 -1.19 4.78 12.96
N ILE A 141 -2.14 4.21 13.71
CA ILE A 141 -2.46 2.78 13.64
C ILE A 141 -3.90 2.62 13.19
N LEU A 142 -4.10 1.83 12.14
CA LEU A 142 -5.41 1.37 11.73
C LEU A 142 -5.65 -0.04 12.29
N PRO A 143 -6.82 -0.31 12.89
CA PRO A 143 -7.16 -1.64 13.39
C PRO A 143 -7.29 -2.67 12.26
N LEU A 144 -7.18 -3.94 12.60
CA LEU A 144 -7.41 -5.06 11.68
C LEU A 144 -8.87 -5.13 11.22
#